data_3aabf8e97d9f3cef8e6cab6898e03d56
#
_entry.id   3aabf8e97d9f3cef8e6cab6898e03d56
#
_cell.length_a   1.000
_cell.length_b   1.000
_cell.length_c   1.000
_cell.angle_alpha   90.00
_cell.angle_beta   90.00
_cell.angle_gamma   90.00
#
_symmetry.space_group_name_H-M   'P 1'
#
loop_
_entity.id
_entity.type
_entity.pdbx_description
1 polymer ?
#
loop_
_entity_poly.entity_id
_entity_poly.type
_entity_poly.pdbx_seq_one_letter_code
_entity_poly.pdbx_strand_id
1 'polypeptide(L)'
;MSNTKSRYAEVLLSALLCWATMSAAQSIKSPEVHSDGSVTFRLLAPAATKAEVHLELASGMSTLPMSKGASGLWTVTSTSLRPDVYSYTILLDGLEVVDPAVREFVPNLFDQGGLFTVPGSPPESWELTEVPHGSVSHRFYNSKILSRESDLYVYTPPNFDKSGETRYPVLYLLHGYSDMADAWTVMGRANFILDNLISKGKAKPMIVVMPLGYGALKLLDKGWNIGHDELWRSNIERFSDVLLTEVIPQVERDYPVQKNRDGRALAGLSMGGAESLYVGLNHLDQFAWIAPMSAAIFDDPAATFPKLDQTQAATIKLLWIACGKEDNLIKSNRQFKSWLASRNIKFESVETEGAHTWQVWRRNLTDLVPLLFK
;
A
#
# COMPACT_ATOMS: atom_id res chain seq x y z
N MET A 1 41.29 46.50 -40.52
CA MET A 1 41.05 45.99 -39.13
C MET A 1 39.79 46.55 -38.49
N SER A 2 38.70 46.81 -39.27
CA SER A 2 37.49 47.46 -38.76
C SER A 2 36.20 46.61 -38.76
N ASN A 3 36.21 45.40 -39.36
CA ASN A 3 35.01 44.60 -39.53
C ASN A 3 34.83 43.46 -38.53
N THR A 4 35.83 43.15 -37.70
CA THR A 4 35.78 42.04 -36.76
C THR A 4 35.10 42.43 -35.42
N LYS A 5 35.25 43.66 -34.97
CA LYS A 5 34.66 44.15 -33.71
C LYS A 5 33.13 44.30 -33.76
N SER A 6 32.55 44.59 -34.96
CA SER A 6 31.09 44.70 -35.13
C SER A 6 30.38 43.36 -35.04
N ARG A 7 30.98 42.27 -35.60
CA ARG A 7 30.38 40.93 -35.55
C ARG A 7 30.36 40.31 -34.14
N TYR A 8 31.36 40.60 -33.29
CA TYR A 8 31.36 40.11 -31.92
C TYR A 8 30.32 40.81 -31.03
N ALA A 9 30.04 42.10 -31.29
CA ALA A 9 29.02 42.84 -30.58
C ALA A 9 27.60 42.35 -30.92
N GLU A 10 27.30 42.00 -32.16
CA GLU A 10 26.03 41.45 -32.60
C GLU A 10 25.79 40.03 -32.07
N VAL A 11 26.84 39.18 -32.03
CA VAL A 11 26.75 37.81 -31.46
C VAL A 11 26.56 37.86 -29.95
N LEU A 12 27.23 38.78 -29.25
CA LEU A 12 27.05 38.98 -27.81
C LEU A 12 25.66 39.53 -27.46
N LEU A 13 25.12 40.46 -28.30
CA LEU A 13 23.77 40.97 -28.10
C LEU A 13 22.69 39.92 -28.35
N SER A 14 22.89 39.06 -29.37
CA SER A 14 21.98 37.95 -29.66
C SER A 14 22.04 36.87 -28.59
N ALA A 15 23.20 36.59 -28.00
CA ALA A 15 23.33 35.65 -26.87
C ALA A 15 22.70 36.20 -25.58
N LEU A 16 22.81 37.49 -25.30
CA LEU A 16 22.18 38.15 -24.17
C LEU A 16 20.63 38.24 -24.31
N LEU A 17 20.13 38.41 -25.55
CA LEU A 17 18.68 38.35 -25.80
C LEU A 17 18.10 36.93 -25.66
N CYS A 18 18.86 35.88 -26.01
CA CYS A 18 18.47 34.50 -25.73
C CYS A 18 18.46 34.16 -24.24
N TRP A 19 19.28 34.78 -23.42
CA TRP A 19 19.29 34.59 -21.96
C TRP A 19 18.20 35.38 -21.25
N ALA A 20 17.77 36.51 -21.80
CA ALA A 20 16.68 37.33 -21.19
C ALA A 20 15.28 36.71 -21.35
N THR A 21 15.12 35.65 -22.17
CA THR A 21 13.85 34.94 -22.35
C THR A 21 13.78 33.60 -21.61
N MET A 22 14.77 33.23 -20.80
CA MET A 22 14.57 32.27 -19.72
C MET A 22 13.78 32.94 -18.61
N SER A 23 12.54 33.29 -18.92
CA SER A 23 11.49 33.51 -17.93
C SER A 23 11.57 32.33 -16.99
N ALA A 24 11.82 32.55 -15.71
CA ALA A 24 11.78 31.49 -14.72
C ALA A 24 10.43 30.78 -14.94
N ALA A 25 10.48 29.58 -15.49
CA ALA A 25 9.30 28.77 -15.66
C ALA A 25 8.72 28.61 -14.26
N GLN A 26 7.64 29.36 -14.01
CA GLN A 26 6.98 29.34 -12.71
C GLN A 26 6.60 27.89 -12.49
N SER A 27 7.21 27.23 -11.51
CA SER A 27 6.99 25.80 -11.26
C SER A 27 5.50 25.60 -11.02
N ILE A 28 4.86 24.82 -11.89
CA ILE A 28 3.44 24.49 -11.76
C ILE A 28 3.30 23.70 -10.47
N LYS A 29 2.53 24.23 -9.51
CA LYS A 29 2.22 23.51 -8.28
C LYS A 29 1.02 22.62 -8.55
N SER A 30 1.25 21.31 -8.55
CA SER A 30 0.24 20.26 -8.73
C SER A 30 0.71 18.98 -8.01
N PRO A 31 -0.16 18.31 -7.26
CA PRO A 31 -1.41 18.82 -6.70
C PRO A 31 -1.16 19.93 -5.64
N GLU A 32 -2.09 20.86 -5.53
CA GLU A 32 -2.06 21.88 -4.49
C GLU A 32 -3.24 21.68 -3.54
N VAL A 33 -2.93 21.27 -2.32
CA VAL A 33 -3.92 21.07 -1.24
C VAL A 33 -4.20 22.40 -0.56
N HIS A 34 -5.47 22.76 -0.43
CA HIS A 34 -5.93 24.00 0.22
C HIS A 34 -6.36 23.73 1.68
N SER A 35 -6.46 24.80 2.46
CA SER A 35 -6.83 24.73 3.88
C SER A 35 -8.26 24.22 4.14
N ASP A 36 -9.14 24.30 3.13
CA ASP A 36 -10.52 23.78 3.19
C ASP A 36 -10.61 22.30 2.77
N GLY A 37 -9.47 21.68 2.47
CA GLY A 37 -9.39 20.29 2.00
C GLY A 37 -9.64 20.11 0.51
N SER A 38 -9.95 21.17 -0.26
CA SER A 38 -10.00 21.07 -1.72
C SER A 38 -8.59 20.95 -2.30
N VAL A 39 -8.48 20.35 -3.50
CA VAL A 39 -7.20 20.10 -4.17
C VAL A 39 -7.25 20.58 -5.60
N THR A 40 -6.29 21.43 -5.99
CA THR A 40 -6.16 21.90 -7.36
C THR A 40 -5.08 21.14 -8.10
N PHE A 41 -5.45 20.52 -9.21
CA PHE A 41 -4.56 19.87 -10.16
C PHE A 41 -4.32 20.77 -11.36
N ARG A 42 -3.06 20.80 -11.85
CA ARG A 42 -2.66 21.62 -12.99
C ARG A 42 -1.70 20.85 -13.89
N LEU A 43 -1.94 20.91 -15.20
CA LEU A 43 -1.07 20.30 -16.21
C LEU A 43 -0.89 21.26 -17.40
N LEU A 44 0.34 21.54 -17.78
CA LEU A 44 0.64 22.28 -19.01
C LEU A 44 0.69 21.33 -20.20
N ALA A 45 -0.33 21.34 -21.03
CA ALA A 45 -0.45 20.50 -22.21
C ALA A 45 -1.19 21.27 -23.34
N PRO A 46 -0.50 22.23 -24.00
CA PRO A 46 -1.16 23.12 -24.97
C PRO A 46 -1.69 22.39 -26.20
N ALA A 47 -1.11 21.27 -26.60
CA ALA A 47 -1.54 20.48 -27.76
C ALA A 47 -2.73 19.55 -27.44
N ALA A 48 -2.98 19.23 -26.17
CA ALA A 48 -4.05 18.30 -25.78
C ALA A 48 -5.43 18.90 -26.01
N THR A 49 -6.38 18.03 -26.31
CA THR A 49 -7.79 18.37 -26.57
C THR A 49 -8.72 18.02 -25.42
N LYS A 50 -8.32 17.08 -24.55
CA LYS A 50 -9.05 16.63 -23.36
C LYS A 50 -8.09 16.28 -22.23
N ALA A 51 -8.42 16.68 -21.00
CA ALA A 51 -7.71 16.26 -19.81
C ALA A 51 -8.70 16.02 -18.66
N GLU A 52 -8.44 14.97 -17.88
CA GLU A 52 -9.24 14.57 -16.72
C GLU A 52 -8.29 14.09 -15.62
N VAL A 53 -8.65 14.29 -14.36
CA VAL A 53 -7.99 13.66 -13.22
C VAL A 53 -8.83 12.48 -12.76
N HIS A 54 -8.23 11.29 -12.72
CA HIS A 54 -8.80 10.14 -12.04
C HIS A 54 -8.28 10.14 -10.61
N LEU A 55 -9.16 10.28 -9.65
CA LEU A 55 -8.87 10.40 -8.23
C LEU A 55 -9.49 9.21 -7.48
N GLU A 56 -8.66 8.43 -6.78
CA GLU A 56 -9.14 7.36 -5.92
C GLU A 56 -9.71 7.94 -4.62
N LEU A 57 -11.00 7.72 -4.38
CA LEU A 57 -11.69 8.01 -3.13
C LEU A 57 -11.99 6.73 -2.36
N ALA A 58 -12.31 6.84 -1.08
CA ALA A 58 -12.71 5.68 -0.28
C ALA A 58 -13.92 4.92 -0.89
N SER A 59 -14.79 5.62 -1.64
CA SER A 59 -15.92 5.03 -2.36
C SER A 59 -15.56 4.44 -3.73
N GLY A 60 -14.31 4.54 -4.16
CA GLY A 60 -13.83 4.14 -5.48
C GLY A 60 -13.35 5.31 -6.34
N MET A 61 -13.11 5.04 -7.63
CA MET A 61 -12.54 6.02 -8.57
C MET A 61 -13.53 7.12 -8.93
N SER A 62 -13.06 8.38 -8.89
CA SER A 62 -13.79 9.57 -9.33
C SER A 62 -13.07 10.24 -10.49
N THR A 63 -13.81 10.74 -11.48
CA THR A 63 -13.26 11.46 -12.63
C THR A 63 -13.58 12.95 -12.53
N LEU A 64 -12.55 13.80 -12.58
CA LEU A 64 -12.66 15.25 -12.55
C LEU A 64 -12.22 15.85 -13.89
N PRO A 65 -13.15 16.31 -14.75
CA PRO A 65 -12.81 16.97 -16.00
C PRO A 65 -12.03 18.28 -15.78
N MET A 66 -10.93 18.48 -16.53
CA MET A 66 -10.13 19.69 -16.44
C MET A 66 -10.56 20.73 -17.46
N SER A 67 -10.39 22.02 -17.13
CA SER A 67 -10.63 23.15 -18.02
C SER A 67 -9.32 23.69 -18.58
N LYS A 68 -9.24 23.95 -19.88
CA LYS A 68 -8.06 24.48 -20.56
C LYS A 68 -8.05 26.01 -20.58
N GLY A 69 -7.03 26.61 -20.00
CA GLY A 69 -6.78 28.05 -20.11
C GLY A 69 -6.10 28.47 -21.41
N ALA A 70 -6.03 29.77 -21.67
CA ALA A 70 -5.47 30.35 -22.91
C ALA A 70 -4.00 29.99 -23.16
N SER A 71 -3.21 29.76 -22.10
CA SER A 71 -1.81 29.31 -22.19
C SER A 71 -1.63 27.80 -22.45
N GLY A 72 -2.73 27.05 -22.55
CA GLY A 72 -2.70 25.59 -22.61
C GLY A 72 -2.52 24.92 -21.23
N LEU A 73 -2.65 25.67 -20.15
CA LEU A 73 -2.68 25.14 -18.79
C LEU A 73 -4.08 24.56 -18.51
N TRP A 74 -4.12 23.28 -18.21
CA TRP A 74 -5.30 22.58 -17.75
C TRP A 74 -5.41 22.67 -16.22
N THR A 75 -6.62 22.87 -15.71
CA THR A 75 -6.85 23.05 -14.27
C THR A 75 -8.19 22.46 -13.86
N VAL A 76 -8.22 21.79 -12.70
CA VAL A 76 -9.44 21.40 -11.99
C VAL A 76 -9.21 21.49 -10.50
N THR A 77 -10.24 21.86 -9.74
CA THR A 77 -10.23 21.84 -8.27
C THR A 77 -11.31 20.87 -7.80
N SER A 78 -10.94 19.95 -6.92
CA SER A 78 -11.89 19.00 -6.31
C SER A 78 -12.83 19.72 -5.33
N THR A 79 -13.91 19.07 -4.93
CA THR A 79 -14.60 19.39 -3.67
C THR A 79 -13.67 19.15 -2.50
N SER A 80 -14.04 19.64 -1.30
CA SER A 80 -13.30 19.34 -0.06
C SER A 80 -13.21 17.81 0.15
N LEU A 81 -11.99 17.33 0.34
CA LEU A 81 -11.67 15.93 0.65
C LEU A 81 -11.47 15.77 2.15
N ARG A 82 -11.74 14.57 2.67
CA ARG A 82 -11.44 14.24 4.06
C ARG A 82 -9.93 14.08 4.25
N PRO A 83 -9.39 14.27 5.47
CA PRO A 83 -8.00 13.97 5.77
C PRO A 83 -7.65 12.52 5.43
N ASP A 84 -6.75 12.34 4.47
CA ASP A 84 -6.26 11.02 4.02
C ASP A 84 -5.09 11.15 3.03
N VAL A 85 -4.52 10.02 2.61
CA VAL A 85 -3.59 9.92 1.48
C VAL A 85 -4.36 9.43 0.25
N TYR A 86 -4.22 10.13 -0.85
CA TYR A 86 -4.94 9.91 -2.09
C TYR A 86 -4.00 9.57 -3.22
N SER A 87 -4.41 8.64 -4.08
CA SER A 87 -3.77 8.40 -5.37
C SER A 87 -4.55 9.07 -6.50
N TYR A 88 -3.86 9.48 -7.56
CA TYR A 88 -4.47 10.07 -8.75
C TYR A 88 -3.61 9.83 -9.99
N THR A 89 -4.26 9.78 -11.15
CA THR A 89 -3.64 9.83 -12.48
C THR A 89 -4.27 10.93 -13.31
N ILE A 90 -3.58 11.39 -14.36
CA ILE A 90 -4.14 12.31 -15.34
C ILE A 90 -4.39 11.55 -16.62
N LEU A 91 -5.61 11.63 -17.14
CA LEU A 91 -5.97 11.11 -18.45
C LEU A 91 -5.89 12.24 -19.46
N LEU A 92 -4.93 12.17 -20.38
CA LEU A 92 -4.67 13.18 -21.40
C LEU A 92 -4.94 12.60 -22.79
N ASP A 93 -5.97 13.10 -23.47
CA ASP A 93 -6.43 12.57 -24.76
C ASP A 93 -6.64 11.05 -24.80
N GLY A 94 -7.07 10.46 -23.67
CA GLY A 94 -7.33 9.04 -23.52
C GLY A 94 -6.12 8.20 -23.08
N LEU A 95 -4.97 8.82 -22.83
CA LEU A 95 -3.78 8.16 -22.31
C LEU A 95 -3.52 8.56 -20.86
N GLU A 96 -3.25 7.58 -20.01
CA GLU A 96 -2.82 7.84 -18.64
C GLU A 96 -1.40 8.42 -18.65
N VAL A 97 -1.23 9.54 -17.96
CA VAL A 97 0.06 10.21 -17.79
C VAL A 97 0.29 10.53 -16.32
N VAL A 98 1.53 10.40 -15.92
CA VAL A 98 1.94 10.82 -14.57
C VAL A 98 2.05 12.34 -14.54
N ASP A 99 1.54 13.00 -13.51
CA ASP A 99 1.72 14.43 -13.28
C ASP A 99 3.21 14.75 -13.14
N PRO A 100 3.81 15.58 -14.02
CA PRO A 100 5.24 15.92 -13.93
C PRO A 100 5.63 16.66 -12.65
N ALA A 101 4.67 17.21 -11.92
CA ALA A 101 4.89 17.94 -10.67
C ALA A 101 4.80 17.03 -9.42
N VAL A 102 4.39 15.76 -9.57
CA VAL A 102 4.26 14.82 -8.45
C VAL A 102 5.62 14.50 -7.83
N ARG A 103 5.63 14.25 -6.52
CA ARG A 103 6.85 13.91 -5.76
C ARG A 103 6.84 12.51 -5.16
N GLU A 104 5.66 11.95 -4.94
CA GLU A 104 5.46 10.60 -4.44
C GLU A 104 4.63 9.81 -5.44
N PHE A 105 5.03 8.57 -5.69
CA PHE A 105 4.42 7.70 -6.70
C PHE A 105 3.76 6.49 -6.05
N VAL A 106 2.70 6.00 -6.69
CA VAL A 106 2.05 4.73 -6.32
C VAL A 106 3.02 3.59 -6.63
N PRO A 107 3.40 2.75 -5.65
CA PRO A 107 4.27 1.59 -5.89
C PRO A 107 3.45 0.41 -6.40
N ASN A 108 2.99 0.50 -7.65
CA ASN A 108 2.15 -0.51 -8.28
C ASN A 108 2.66 -0.80 -9.70
N LEU A 109 2.55 -2.05 -10.14
CA LEU A 109 3.06 -2.51 -11.44
C LEU A 109 2.20 -2.07 -12.61
N PHE A 110 0.91 -1.80 -12.37
CA PHE A 110 -0.07 -1.49 -13.42
C PHE A 110 -0.66 -0.08 -13.29
N ASP A 111 -0.57 0.54 -12.12
CA ASP A 111 -1.06 1.88 -11.84
C ASP A 111 0.09 2.78 -11.39
N GLN A 112 0.52 3.69 -12.27
CA GLN A 112 1.63 4.61 -12.02
C GLN A 112 1.11 6.01 -11.68
N GLY A 113 0.26 6.11 -10.68
CA GLY A 113 -0.30 7.37 -10.22
C GLY A 113 0.65 8.19 -9.33
N GLY A 114 0.25 9.42 -9.07
CA GLY A 114 0.84 10.27 -8.05
C GLY A 114 0.11 10.16 -6.72
N LEU A 115 0.78 10.55 -5.64
CA LEU A 115 0.22 10.61 -4.29
C LEU A 115 0.22 12.03 -3.75
N PHE A 116 -0.78 12.34 -2.94
CA PHE A 116 -0.81 13.54 -2.10
C PHE A 116 -1.54 13.26 -0.79
N THR A 117 -1.26 14.08 0.21
CA THR A 117 -1.91 14.00 1.52
C THR A 117 -2.78 15.22 1.76
N VAL A 118 -4.02 15.00 2.17
CA VAL A 118 -4.88 16.04 2.79
C VAL A 118 -4.73 15.88 4.29
N PRO A 119 -4.12 16.85 4.99
CA PRO A 119 -3.80 16.72 6.41
C PRO A 119 -5.05 16.82 7.30
N GLY A 120 -5.03 16.09 8.41
CA GLY A 120 -6.04 16.16 9.46
C GLY A 120 -5.74 17.24 10.52
N SER A 121 -6.79 17.67 11.21
CA SER A 121 -6.67 18.53 12.39
C SER A 121 -7.67 18.04 13.45
N PRO A 122 -7.22 17.24 14.46
CA PRO A 122 -5.85 16.78 14.72
C PRO A 122 -5.33 15.83 13.62
N PRO A 123 -3.99 15.61 13.53
CA PRO A 123 -3.40 14.66 12.58
C PRO A 123 -3.95 13.24 12.73
N GLU A 124 -4.15 12.57 11.59
CA GLU A 124 -4.56 11.18 11.54
C GLU A 124 -3.42 10.21 11.94
N SER A 125 -3.75 8.97 12.26
CA SER A 125 -2.75 7.99 12.71
C SER A 125 -1.71 7.64 11.63
N TRP A 126 -2.01 7.85 10.38
CA TRP A 126 -1.11 7.62 9.24
C TRP A 126 -0.32 8.85 8.80
N GLU A 127 -0.43 9.96 9.51
CA GLU A 127 0.35 11.15 9.24
C GLU A 127 1.65 11.17 10.05
N LEU A 128 2.67 11.82 9.49
CA LEU A 128 3.92 12.11 10.21
C LEU A 128 3.62 13.11 11.33
N THR A 129 3.92 12.74 12.57
CA THR A 129 3.75 13.59 13.76
C THR A 129 5.05 13.65 14.55
N GLU A 130 5.14 14.54 15.52
CA GLU A 130 6.33 14.70 16.39
C GLU A 130 6.36 13.65 17.50
N VAL A 131 6.59 12.39 17.13
CA VAL A 131 6.80 11.26 18.04
C VAL A 131 8.10 10.54 17.71
N PRO A 132 8.66 9.72 18.59
CA PRO A 132 9.79 8.86 18.23
C PRO A 132 9.41 7.94 17.05
N HIS A 133 10.25 7.90 16.02
CA HIS A 133 10.01 7.10 14.83
C HIS A 133 10.84 5.83 14.81
N GLY A 134 10.25 4.77 14.26
CA GLY A 134 10.94 3.56 13.87
C GLY A 134 11.76 3.73 12.59
N SER A 135 12.33 2.64 12.11
CA SER A 135 13.10 2.61 10.87
C SER A 135 12.54 1.59 9.91
N VAL A 136 12.54 1.92 8.61
CA VAL A 136 12.18 0.99 7.53
C VAL A 136 13.45 0.63 6.76
N SER A 137 13.74 -0.67 6.62
CA SER A 137 14.87 -1.19 5.87
C SER A 137 14.38 -1.97 4.67
N HIS A 138 14.90 -1.69 3.46
CA HIS A 138 14.71 -2.51 2.28
C HIS A 138 15.79 -3.60 2.24
N ARG A 139 15.39 -4.86 2.10
CA ARG A 139 16.26 -6.04 2.15
C ARG A 139 16.02 -6.93 0.96
N PHE A 140 17.11 -7.41 0.36
CA PHE A 140 17.08 -8.33 -0.78
C PHE A 140 17.54 -9.73 -0.34
N TYR A 141 17.01 -10.76 -0.97
CA TYR A 141 17.45 -12.14 -0.78
C TYR A 141 17.26 -12.96 -2.05
N ASN A 142 18.04 -14.02 -2.18
CA ASN A 142 17.87 -14.99 -3.27
C ASN A 142 16.92 -16.09 -2.80
N SER A 143 15.71 -16.13 -3.33
CA SER A 143 14.75 -17.18 -3.07
C SER A 143 15.13 -18.43 -3.87
N LYS A 144 15.31 -19.55 -3.18
CA LYS A 144 15.55 -20.85 -3.81
C LYS A 144 14.26 -21.40 -4.42
N ILE A 145 13.12 -21.20 -3.74
CA ILE A 145 11.80 -21.65 -4.19
C ILE A 145 11.41 -20.95 -5.48
N LEU A 146 11.65 -19.63 -5.56
CA LEU A 146 11.30 -18.84 -6.72
C LEU A 146 12.39 -18.84 -7.80
N SER A 147 13.60 -19.31 -7.46
CA SER A 147 14.80 -19.30 -8.32
C SER A 147 15.11 -17.90 -8.87
N ARG A 148 14.93 -16.88 -8.03
CA ARG A 148 15.17 -15.46 -8.37
C ARG A 148 15.47 -14.63 -7.13
N GLU A 149 16.00 -13.42 -7.36
CA GLU A 149 16.03 -12.38 -6.34
C GLU A 149 14.60 -11.98 -5.94
N SER A 150 14.40 -11.74 -4.66
CA SER A 150 13.20 -11.20 -4.08
C SER A 150 13.56 -10.22 -2.97
N ASP A 151 12.58 -9.47 -2.48
CA ASP A 151 12.81 -8.44 -1.50
C ASP A 151 11.72 -8.37 -0.44
N LEU A 152 12.03 -7.66 0.61
CA LEU A 152 11.10 -7.37 1.70
C LEU A 152 11.47 -6.05 2.38
N TYR A 153 10.47 -5.36 2.89
CA TYR A 153 10.66 -4.22 3.77
C TYR A 153 10.47 -4.64 5.23
N VAL A 154 11.31 -4.12 6.11
CA VAL A 154 11.24 -4.39 7.55
C VAL A 154 11.16 -3.08 8.30
N TYR A 155 10.05 -2.88 9.01
CA TYR A 155 9.93 -1.83 10.01
C TYR A 155 10.38 -2.36 11.36
N THR A 156 11.23 -1.59 12.04
CA THR A 156 11.61 -1.79 13.44
C THR A 156 11.08 -0.62 14.28
N PRO A 157 10.54 -0.87 15.51
CA PRO A 157 9.87 0.17 16.29
C PRO A 157 10.84 1.23 16.80
N PRO A 158 10.32 2.39 17.29
CA PRO A 158 11.14 3.36 17.99
C PRO A 158 11.94 2.72 19.15
N ASN A 159 13.18 3.18 19.35
CA ASN A 159 14.10 2.64 20.35
C ASN A 159 14.40 1.14 20.18
N PHE A 160 14.34 0.63 18.95
CA PHE A 160 14.71 -0.74 18.65
C PHE A 160 16.16 -1.04 19.05
N ASP A 161 16.33 -2.04 19.90
CA ASP A 161 17.66 -2.54 20.29
C ASP A 161 17.89 -3.94 19.72
N LYS A 162 18.77 -4.02 18.72
CA LYS A 162 19.12 -5.28 18.06
C LYS A 162 19.93 -6.21 18.98
N SER A 163 20.73 -5.66 19.88
CA SER A 163 21.63 -6.39 20.77
C SER A 163 21.00 -6.69 22.13
N GLY A 164 19.84 -6.09 22.43
CA GLY A 164 19.17 -6.20 23.71
C GLY A 164 18.53 -7.56 23.98
N GLU A 165 18.05 -7.73 25.22
CA GLU A 165 17.33 -8.95 25.64
C GLU A 165 15.88 -8.99 25.15
N THR A 166 15.32 -7.85 24.76
CA THR A 166 13.92 -7.73 24.27
C THR A 166 13.74 -8.56 23.02
N ARG A 167 12.69 -9.39 23.01
CA ARG A 167 12.24 -10.16 21.84
C ARG A 167 10.92 -9.59 21.34
N TYR A 168 10.94 -9.04 20.14
CA TYR A 168 9.80 -8.36 19.54
C TYR A 168 8.85 -9.37 18.88
N PRO A 169 7.53 -9.23 19.02
CA PRO A 169 6.59 -9.94 18.17
C PRO A 169 6.69 -9.42 16.74
N VAL A 170 6.26 -10.24 15.76
CA VAL A 170 6.37 -9.94 14.34
C VAL A 170 5.00 -9.96 13.67
N LEU A 171 4.67 -8.89 12.98
CA LEU A 171 3.56 -8.83 12.03
C LEU A 171 4.11 -9.01 10.60
N TYR A 172 3.71 -10.07 9.92
CA TYR A 172 3.89 -10.22 8.48
C TYR A 172 2.70 -9.55 7.80
N LEU A 173 2.95 -8.49 7.01
CA LEU A 173 1.93 -7.62 6.45
C LEU A 173 2.01 -7.65 4.92
N LEU A 174 1.02 -8.26 4.27
CA LEU A 174 1.04 -8.65 2.87
C LEU A 174 0.28 -7.64 2.00
N HIS A 175 0.89 -7.26 0.88
CA HIS A 175 0.31 -6.34 -0.12
C HIS A 175 -0.68 -7.04 -1.04
N GLY A 176 -1.40 -6.26 -1.86
CA GLY A 176 -2.37 -6.75 -2.85
C GLY A 176 -1.76 -7.12 -4.20
N TYR A 177 -2.60 -7.63 -5.09
CA TYR A 177 -2.22 -7.88 -6.47
C TYR A 177 -1.82 -6.57 -7.16
N SER A 178 -0.81 -6.62 -8.00
CA SER A 178 -0.13 -5.50 -8.67
C SER A 178 0.73 -4.58 -7.78
N ASP A 179 0.57 -4.61 -6.47
CA ASP A 179 1.40 -3.82 -5.56
C ASP A 179 2.84 -4.36 -5.45
N MET A 180 3.72 -3.53 -4.91
CA MET A 180 5.11 -3.85 -4.60
C MET A 180 5.29 -4.04 -3.08
N ALA A 181 6.46 -4.54 -2.67
CA ALA A 181 6.77 -4.82 -1.26
C ALA A 181 6.71 -3.58 -0.34
N ASP A 182 6.90 -2.38 -0.88
CA ASP A 182 6.83 -1.10 -0.16
C ASP A 182 5.42 -0.49 -0.09
N ALA A 183 4.41 -1.12 -0.71
CA ALA A 183 3.06 -0.56 -0.78
C ALA A 183 2.48 -0.22 0.61
N TRP A 184 2.71 -1.05 1.61
CA TRP A 184 2.25 -0.76 2.97
C TRP A 184 2.97 0.43 3.62
N THR A 185 4.21 0.73 3.26
CA THR A 185 4.92 1.93 3.77
C THR A 185 4.55 3.18 2.99
N VAL A 186 4.41 3.08 1.67
CA VAL A 186 4.11 4.23 0.80
C VAL A 186 2.62 4.56 0.80
N MET A 187 1.77 3.61 0.41
CA MET A 187 0.31 3.79 0.36
C MET A 187 -0.34 3.62 1.73
N GLY A 188 0.04 2.57 2.45
CA GLY A 188 -0.54 2.19 3.73
C GLY A 188 -0.09 3.06 4.90
N ARG A 189 1.07 3.74 4.79
CA ARG A 189 1.68 4.53 5.87
C ARG A 189 1.85 3.72 7.17
N ALA A 190 2.06 2.42 7.05
CA ALA A 190 2.10 1.48 8.18
C ALA A 190 3.12 1.88 9.25
N ASN A 191 4.29 2.39 8.84
CA ASN A 191 5.33 2.89 9.75
C ASN A 191 4.81 4.04 10.62
N PHE A 192 4.11 5.04 10.06
CA PHE A 192 3.56 6.16 10.84
C PHE A 192 2.40 5.72 11.73
N ILE A 193 1.54 4.80 11.25
CA ILE A 193 0.46 4.20 12.06
C ILE A 193 1.06 3.56 13.31
N LEU A 194 2.11 2.75 13.15
CA LEU A 194 2.80 2.07 14.25
C LEU A 194 3.46 3.07 15.21
N ASP A 195 4.22 4.02 14.69
CA ASP A 195 4.89 5.04 15.50
C ASP A 195 3.88 5.80 16.37
N ASN A 196 2.80 6.28 15.76
CA ASN A 196 1.75 7.03 16.44
C ASN A 196 0.98 6.19 17.49
N LEU A 197 0.70 4.93 17.18
CA LEU A 197 -0.02 4.05 18.12
C LEU A 197 0.89 3.57 19.27
N ILE A 198 2.17 3.28 18.99
CA ILE A 198 3.15 2.90 20.01
C ILE A 198 3.39 4.07 20.96
N SER A 199 3.60 5.29 20.42
CA SER A 199 3.79 6.49 21.24
C SER A 199 2.61 6.79 22.15
N LYS A 200 1.37 6.49 21.70
CA LYS A 200 0.13 6.64 22.50
C LYS A 200 -0.09 5.46 23.47
N GLY A 201 0.80 4.48 23.54
CA GLY A 201 0.64 3.26 24.35
C GLY A 201 -0.51 2.35 23.88
N LYS A 202 -1.03 2.55 22.66
CA LYS A 202 -2.13 1.77 22.08
C LYS A 202 -1.67 0.49 21.39
N ALA A 203 -0.42 0.42 20.97
CA ALA A 203 0.18 -0.75 20.34
C ALA A 203 1.46 -1.18 21.07
N LYS A 204 1.71 -2.48 21.10
CA LYS A 204 3.01 -3.01 21.54
C LYS A 204 4.08 -2.71 20.49
N PRO A 205 5.32 -2.38 20.89
CA PRO A 205 6.43 -2.35 19.97
C PRO A 205 6.59 -3.71 19.28
N MET A 206 6.58 -3.70 17.95
CA MET A 206 6.66 -4.91 17.12
C MET A 206 7.52 -4.66 15.88
N ILE A 207 8.05 -5.72 15.29
CA ILE A 207 8.67 -5.68 13.98
C ILE A 207 7.56 -5.96 12.96
N VAL A 208 7.56 -5.23 11.83
CA VAL A 208 6.66 -5.53 10.70
C VAL A 208 7.49 -5.91 9.50
N VAL A 209 7.16 -7.04 8.91
CA VAL A 209 7.83 -7.60 7.72
C VAL A 209 6.84 -7.57 6.56
N MET A 210 7.22 -6.91 5.49
CA MET A 210 6.41 -6.70 4.29
C MET A 210 7.14 -7.32 3.10
N PRO A 211 6.97 -8.62 2.84
CA PRO A 211 7.63 -9.30 1.73
C PRO A 211 6.91 -9.03 0.41
N LEU A 212 7.64 -9.16 -0.71
CA LEU A 212 7.04 -9.24 -2.04
C LEU A 212 6.23 -10.53 -2.16
N GLY A 213 4.90 -10.41 -2.35
CA GLY A 213 3.91 -11.47 -2.22
C GLY A 213 3.74 -12.40 -3.43
N TYR A 214 4.63 -12.37 -4.43
CA TYR A 214 4.45 -13.15 -5.65
C TYR A 214 5.19 -14.50 -5.60
N GLY A 215 4.45 -15.58 -5.40
CA GLY A 215 4.93 -16.96 -5.56
C GLY A 215 5.07 -17.38 -7.05
N ALA A 216 4.31 -16.75 -7.94
CA ALA A 216 4.34 -17.01 -9.38
C ALA A 216 4.21 -15.69 -10.17
N LEU A 217 5.34 -15.13 -10.65
CA LEU A 217 5.33 -13.87 -11.42
C LEU A 217 4.50 -13.92 -12.70
N LYS A 218 4.34 -15.11 -13.31
CA LYS A 218 3.45 -15.30 -14.47
C LYS A 218 1.99 -14.86 -14.21
N LEU A 219 1.59 -14.72 -12.95
CA LEU A 219 0.29 -14.16 -12.60
C LEU A 219 0.16 -12.73 -13.09
N LEU A 220 1.24 -11.95 -13.12
CA LEU A 220 1.27 -10.57 -13.60
C LEU A 220 1.08 -10.45 -15.12
N ASP A 221 1.40 -11.49 -15.89
CA ASP A 221 1.18 -11.50 -17.35
C ASP A 221 -0.31 -11.41 -17.71
N LYS A 222 -1.22 -11.69 -16.77
CA LYS A 222 -2.67 -11.59 -16.96
C LYS A 222 -3.20 -10.16 -16.88
N GLY A 223 -2.39 -9.18 -16.47
CA GLY A 223 -2.86 -7.83 -16.19
C GLY A 223 -4.04 -7.88 -15.20
N TRP A 224 -5.07 -7.08 -15.41
CA TRP A 224 -6.26 -7.06 -14.55
C TRP A 224 -7.24 -8.24 -14.75
N ASN A 225 -6.96 -9.15 -15.71
CA ASN A 225 -7.77 -10.34 -15.97
C ASN A 225 -7.37 -11.54 -15.10
N ILE A 226 -7.11 -11.30 -13.82
CA ILE A 226 -6.85 -12.38 -12.88
C ILE A 226 -8.11 -13.20 -12.63
N GLY A 227 -7.98 -14.51 -12.81
CA GLY A 227 -9.04 -15.50 -12.53
C GLY A 227 -8.61 -16.42 -11.38
N HIS A 228 -9.57 -17.25 -10.94
CA HIS A 228 -9.38 -18.23 -9.85
C HIS A 228 -8.88 -19.55 -10.39
N ASP A 229 -7.87 -19.52 -11.23
CA ASP A 229 -7.32 -20.68 -11.89
C ASP A 229 -6.13 -21.28 -11.10
N GLU A 230 -5.53 -22.29 -11.71
CA GLU A 230 -4.37 -23.00 -11.15
C GLU A 230 -3.19 -22.04 -10.88
N LEU A 231 -3.02 -21.00 -11.70
CA LEU A 231 -1.92 -20.05 -11.54
C LEU A 231 -2.12 -19.16 -10.29
N TRP A 232 -3.36 -18.76 -10.00
CA TRP A 232 -3.70 -18.07 -8.75
C TRP A 232 -3.39 -18.93 -7.53
N ARG A 233 -3.85 -20.19 -7.53
CA ARG A 233 -3.57 -21.12 -6.43
C ARG A 233 -2.09 -21.38 -6.25
N SER A 234 -1.38 -21.64 -7.36
CA SER A 234 0.07 -21.83 -7.36
C SER A 234 0.82 -20.61 -6.81
N ASN A 235 0.32 -19.39 -7.07
CA ASN A 235 0.91 -18.17 -6.49
C ASN A 235 0.84 -18.21 -4.95
N ILE A 236 -0.34 -18.47 -4.41
CA ILE A 236 -0.57 -18.49 -2.95
C ILE A 236 0.22 -19.63 -2.27
N GLU A 237 0.19 -20.84 -2.84
CA GLU A 237 0.89 -21.99 -2.29
C GLU A 237 2.40 -21.79 -2.27
N ARG A 238 2.99 -21.34 -3.37
CA ARG A 238 4.43 -21.08 -3.46
C ARG A 238 4.85 -19.90 -2.58
N PHE A 239 4.02 -18.86 -2.46
CA PHE A 239 4.29 -17.78 -1.52
C PHE A 239 4.24 -18.28 -0.07
N SER A 240 3.31 -19.17 0.28
CA SER A 240 3.27 -19.83 1.58
C SER A 240 4.61 -20.54 1.89
N ASP A 241 5.13 -21.31 0.94
CA ASP A 241 6.41 -22.01 1.10
C ASP A 241 7.57 -21.00 1.30
N VAL A 242 7.60 -19.92 0.51
CA VAL A 242 8.61 -18.84 0.63
C VAL A 242 8.52 -18.19 2.01
N LEU A 243 7.33 -17.83 2.46
CA LEU A 243 7.14 -17.18 3.76
C LEU A 243 7.62 -18.07 4.90
N LEU A 244 7.21 -19.34 4.89
CA LEU A 244 7.49 -20.29 5.99
C LEU A 244 8.94 -20.77 6.01
N THR A 245 9.56 -20.97 4.85
CA THR A 245 10.87 -21.64 4.80
C THR A 245 12.03 -20.71 4.47
N GLU A 246 11.77 -19.50 3.95
CA GLU A 246 12.82 -18.54 3.60
C GLU A 246 12.68 -17.24 4.41
N VAL A 247 11.53 -16.56 4.37
CA VAL A 247 11.35 -15.24 5.00
C VAL A 247 11.38 -15.33 6.53
N ILE A 248 10.56 -16.19 7.14
CA ILE A 248 10.51 -16.35 8.61
C ILE A 248 11.89 -16.75 9.17
N PRO A 249 12.59 -17.78 8.65
CA PRO A 249 13.93 -18.11 9.13
C PRO A 249 14.95 -17.00 8.97
N GLN A 250 14.88 -16.20 7.89
CA GLN A 250 15.74 -15.04 7.70
C GLN A 250 15.48 -13.96 8.75
N VAL A 251 14.22 -13.63 9.01
CA VAL A 251 13.83 -12.64 10.02
C VAL A 251 14.28 -13.08 11.42
N GLU A 252 14.10 -14.36 11.75
CA GLU A 252 14.50 -14.94 13.03
C GLU A 252 16.02 -15.03 13.25
N ARG A 253 16.79 -15.04 12.19
CA ARG A 253 18.24 -14.95 12.23
C ARG A 253 18.73 -13.52 12.39
N ASP A 254 18.08 -12.59 11.67
CA ASP A 254 18.59 -11.22 11.51
C ASP A 254 18.07 -10.25 12.59
N TYR A 255 16.95 -10.59 13.26
CA TYR A 255 16.27 -9.74 14.24
C TYR A 255 15.98 -10.47 15.56
N PRO A 256 15.96 -9.76 16.72
CA PRO A 256 15.64 -10.31 18.02
C PRO A 256 14.12 -10.50 18.17
N VAL A 257 13.57 -11.56 17.58
CA VAL A 257 12.13 -11.82 17.53
C VAL A 257 11.69 -12.96 18.44
N GLN A 258 10.40 -12.98 18.77
CA GLN A 258 9.73 -14.11 19.42
C GLN A 258 9.52 -15.22 18.39
N LYS A 259 10.18 -16.39 18.59
CA LYS A 259 10.19 -17.50 17.63
C LYS A 259 9.07 -18.52 17.87
N ASN A 260 7.93 -18.07 18.36
CA ASN A 260 6.77 -18.93 18.63
C ASN A 260 5.54 -18.36 17.95
N ARG A 261 4.49 -19.18 17.81
CA ARG A 261 3.24 -18.80 17.16
C ARG A 261 2.55 -17.58 17.80
N ASP A 262 2.69 -17.43 19.12
CA ASP A 262 2.07 -16.34 19.88
C ASP A 262 2.73 -14.98 19.58
N GLY A 263 3.99 -15.02 19.17
CA GLY A 263 4.74 -13.86 18.72
C GLY A 263 4.63 -13.57 17.22
N ARG A 264 3.82 -14.33 16.45
CA ARG A 264 3.66 -14.11 15.02
C ARG A 264 2.22 -13.80 14.64
N ALA A 265 2.03 -12.68 13.94
CA ALA A 265 0.78 -12.27 13.31
C ALA A 265 0.94 -12.24 11.79
N LEU A 266 -0.16 -12.50 11.10
CA LEU A 266 -0.23 -12.46 9.64
C LEU A 266 -1.45 -11.64 9.23
N ALA A 267 -1.22 -10.59 8.44
CA ALA A 267 -2.27 -9.73 7.93
C ALA A 267 -1.97 -9.35 6.48
N GLY A 268 -2.98 -8.95 5.73
CA GLY A 268 -2.79 -8.49 4.36
C GLY A 268 -4.09 -8.07 3.71
N LEU A 269 -3.98 -7.38 2.58
CA LEU A 269 -5.11 -6.87 1.81
C LEU A 269 -5.29 -7.65 0.49
N SER A 270 -6.53 -7.81 0.03
CA SER A 270 -6.86 -8.38 -1.29
C SER A 270 -6.19 -9.74 -1.52
N MET A 271 -5.21 -9.84 -2.45
CA MET A 271 -4.36 -11.03 -2.63
C MET A 271 -3.65 -11.39 -1.33
N GLY A 272 -2.98 -10.42 -0.67
CA GLY A 272 -2.34 -10.64 0.63
C GLY A 272 -3.32 -11.01 1.74
N GLY A 273 -4.60 -10.62 1.62
CA GLY A 273 -5.69 -11.11 2.48
C GLY A 273 -5.98 -12.60 2.27
N ALA A 274 -6.02 -13.05 1.01
CA ALA A 274 -6.14 -14.47 0.66
C ALA A 274 -4.92 -15.29 1.14
N GLU A 275 -3.72 -14.77 0.94
CA GLU A 275 -2.48 -15.35 1.42
C GLU A 275 -2.46 -15.45 2.96
N SER A 276 -2.92 -14.40 3.64
CA SER A 276 -3.02 -14.38 5.11
C SER A 276 -3.96 -15.46 5.63
N LEU A 277 -5.10 -15.67 4.96
CA LEU A 277 -6.02 -16.76 5.29
C LEU A 277 -5.40 -18.12 5.00
N TYR A 278 -4.87 -18.29 3.78
CA TYR A 278 -4.33 -19.60 3.36
C TYR A 278 -3.19 -20.04 4.27
N VAL A 279 -2.20 -19.19 4.47
CA VAL A 279 -1.05 -19.51 5.31
C VAL A 279 -1.47 -19.62 6.77
N GLY A 280 -2.20 -18.64 7.29
CA GLY A 280 -2.55 -18.57 8.71
C GLY A 280 -3.41 -19.74 9.18
N LEU A 281 -4.45 -20.11 8.42
CA LEU A 281 -5.37 -21.16 8.82
C LEU A 281 -4.86 -22.59 8.52
N ASN A 282 -3.94 -22.75 7.55
CA ASN A 282 -3.30 -24.04 7.30
C ASN A 282 -2.06 -24.28 8.19
N HIS A 283 -1.51 -23.25 8.86
CA HIS A 283 -0.32 -23.33 9.70
C HIS A 283 -0.55 -22.67 11.07
N LEU A 284 -1.57 -23.17 11.80
CA LEU A 284 -1.91 -22.67 13.14
C LEU A 284 -0.83 -22.98 14.19
N ASP A 285 0.12 -23.86 13.89
CA ASP A 285 1.34 -24.08 14.66
C ASP A 285 2.34 -22.93 14.51
N GLN A 286 2.22 -22.08 13.47
CA GLN A 286 3.11 -20.97 13.17
C GLN A 286 2.51 -19.60 13.56
N PHE A 287 1.19 -19.44 13.48
CA PHE A 287 0.52 -18.14 13.67
C PHE A 287 -0.64 -18.24 14.65
N ALA A 288 -0.75 -17.26 15.57
CA ALA A 288 -1.87 -17.15 16.50
C ALA A 288 -2.82 -15.99 16.18
N TRP A 289 -2.39 -15.04 15.35
CA TRP A 289 -3.09 -13.82 15.00
C TRP A 289 -3.20 -13.72 13.48
N ILE A 290 -4.43 -13.72 12.96
CA ILE A 290 -4.70 -13.77 11.51
C ILE A 290 -5.70 -12.67 11.18
N ALA A 291 -5.35 -11.75 10.27
CA ALA A 291 -6.14 -10.56 10.02
C ALA A 291 -6.22 -10.21 8.51
N PRO A 292 -7.02 -10.93 7.72
CA PRO A 292 -7.27 -10.61 6.33
C PRO A 292 -8.12 -9.35 6.18
N MET A 293 -7.78 -8.49 5.21
CA MET A 293 -8.53 -7.32 4.81
C MET A 293 -8.97 -7.46 3.36
N SER A 294 -10.26 -7.31 3.05
CA SER A 294 -10.80 -7.44 1.69
C SER A 294 -10.25 -8.66 0.95
N ALA A 295 -10.22 -9.82 1.63
CA ALA A 295 -9.54 -11.01 1.12
C ALA A 295 -10.17 -11.52 -0.19
N ALA A 296 -9.33 -11.83 -1.17
CA ALA A 296 -9.71 -12.42 -2.45
C ALA A 296 -9.98 -13.93 -2.28
N ILE A 297 -11.13 -14.26 -1.68
CA ILE A 297 -11.56 -15.63 -1.38
C ILE A 297 -12.40 -16.14 -2.54
N PHE A 298 -11.86 -17.09 -3.27
CA PHE A 298 -12.46 -17.57 -4.51
C PHE A 298 -12.74 -19.08 -4.52
N ASP A 299 -11.94 -19.86 -3.78
CA ASP A 299 -12.07 -21.30 -3.69
C ASP A 299 -13.06 -21.72 -2.59
N ASP A 300 -13.54 -22.97 -2.65
CA ASP A 300 -14.34 -23.56 -1.58
C ASP A 300 -13.51 -23.61 -0.27
N PRO A 301 -13.96 -22.94 0.80
CA PRO A 301 -13.23 -22.93 2.07
C PRO A 301 -13.04 -24.32 2.67
N ALA A 302 -13.95 -25.27 2.42
CA ALA A 302 -13.79 -26.64 2.95
C ALA A 302 -12.67 -27.40 2.25
N ALA A 303 -12.43 -27.13 0.97
CA ALA A 303 -11.31 -27.67 0.22
C ALA A 303 -9.99 -26.96 0.55
N THR A 304 -10.05 -25.65 0.75
CA THR A 304 -8.87 -24.83 1.05
C THR A 304 -8.33 -25.05 2.47
N PHE A 305 -9.23 -25.30 3.45
CA PHE A 305 -8.88 -25.49 4.85
C PHE A 305 -9.38 -26.85 5.39
N PRO A 306 -8.91 -27.97 4.82
CA PRO A 306 -9.48 -29.30 5.14
C PRO A 306 -9.25 -29.74 6.57
N LYS A 307 -8.24 -29.19 7.26
CA LYS A 307 -7.89 -29.50 8.64
C LYS A 307 -8.52 -28.55 9.66
N LEU A 308 -9.13 -27.46 9.21
CA LEU A 308 -9.67 -26.45 10.12
C LEU A 308 -10.98 -26.93 10.73
N ASP A 309 -10.92 -27.28 12.01
CA ASP A 309 -12.06 -27.63 12.85
C ASP A 309 -12.17 -26.69 14.07
N GLN A 310 -13.20 -26.87 14.87
CA GLN A 310 -13.43 -26.06 16.07
C GLN A 310 -12.28 -26.20 17.09
N THR A 311 -11.67 -27.38 17.23
CA THR A 311 -10.57 -27.64 18.17
C THR A 311 -9.32 -26.87 17.78
N GLN A 312 -8.95 -26.95 16.51
CA GLN A 312 -7.81 -26.19 15.97
C GLN A 312 -8.06 -24.69 16.02
N ALA A 313 -9.25 -24.25 15.61
CA ALA A 313 -9.63 -22.85 15.65
C ALA A 313 -9.65 -22.26 17.06
N ALA A 314 -9.94 -23.05 18.10
CA ALA A 314 -9.88 -22.61 19.49
C ALA A 314 -8.48 -22.19 19.95
N THR A 315 -7.42 -22.54 19.21
CA THR A 315 -6.05 -22.11 19.47
C THR A 315 -5.73 -20.72 18.89
N ILE A 316 -6.57 -20.18 18.00
CA ILE A 316 -6.40 -18.85 17.40
C ILE A 316 -6.68 -17.78 18.45
N LYS A 317 -5.76 -16.85 18.65
CA LYS A 317 -5.93 -15.73 19.57
C LYS A 317 -6.78 -14.61 18.96
N LEU A 318 -6.63 -14.38 17.67
CA LEU A 318 -7.42 -13.42 16.90
C LEU A 318 -7.56 -13.89 15.45
N LEU A 319 -8.80 -14.04 14.99
CA LEU A 319 -9.16 -14.09 13.59
C LEU A 319 -10.02 -12.85 13.31
N TRP A 320 -9.42 -11.83 12.70
CA TRP A 320 -10.03 -10.51 12.48
C TRP A 320 -10.24 -10.28 10.99
N ILE A 321 -11.49 -10.32 10.52
CA ILE A 321 -11.85 -10.29 9.10
C ILE A 321 -12.48 -8.95 8.77
N ALA A 322 -11.77 -8.12 8.02
CA ALA A 322 -12.23 -6.81 7.59
C ALA A 322 -12.51 -6.76 6.08
N CYS A 323 -13.50 -5.95 5.69
CA CYS A 323 -13.81 -5.66 4.29
C CYS A 323 -14.54 -4.32 4.18
N GLY A 324 -14.34 -3.60 3.07
CA GLY A 324 -15.13 -2.41 2.77
C GLY A 324 -16.60 -2.80 2.51
N LYS A 325 -17.55 -1.95 2.91
CA LYS A 325 -18.99 -2.22 2.68
C LYS A 325 -19.36 -2.17 1.20
N GLU A 326 -18.69 -1.29 0.44
CA GLU A 326 -18.84 -1.08 -0.98
C GLU A 326 -17.79 -1.86 -1.81
N ASP A 327 -16.96 -2.69 -1.14
CA ASP A 327 -15.95 -3.52 -1.76
C ASP A 327 -16.59 -4.61 -2.64
N ASN A 328 -16.05 -4.80 -3.85
CA ASN A 328 -16.52 -5.86 -4.76
C ASN A 328 -16.33 -7.28 -4.20
N LEU A 329 -15.42 -7.47 -3.21
CA LEU A 329 -15.18 -8.73 -2.52
C LEU A 329 -16.05 -8.92 -1.26
N ILE A 330 -16.92 -7.97 -0.91
CA ILE A 330 -17.73 -8.05 0.33
C ILE A 330 -18.61 -9.30 0.37
N LYS A 331 -19.15 -9.70 -0.80
CA LYS A 331 -20.01 -10.88 -0.89
C LYS A 331 -19.26 -12.17 -0.55
N SER A 332 -18.08 -12.38 -1.12
CA SER A 332 -17.24 -13.57 -0.84
C SER A 332 -16.73 -13.56 0.60
N ASN A 333 -16.37 -12.39 1.15
CA ASN A 333 -15.98 -12.27 2.56
C ASN A 333 -17.14 -12.59 3.51
N ARG A 334 -18.37 -12.17 3.23
CA ARG A 334 -19.57 -12.55 4.00
C ARG A 334 -19.88 -14.04 3.91
N GLN A 335 -19.72 -14.65 2.74
CA GLN A 335 -19.89 -16.10 2.55
C GLN A 335 -18.86 -16.88 3.39
N PHE A 336 -17.60 -16.46 3.38
CA PHE A 336 -16.55 -17.07 4.21
C PHE A 336 -16.86 -16.95 5.72
N LYS A 337 -17.27 -15.78 6.19
CA LYS A 337 -17.72 -15.58 7.58
C LYS A 337 -18.89 -16.50 7.95
N SER A 338 -19.85 -16.67 7.05
CA SER A 338 -20.97 -17.60 7.25
C SER A 338 -20.50 -19.05 7.33
N TRP A 339 -19.53 -19.44 6.52
CA TRP A 339 -18.93 -20.78 6.59
C TRP A 339 -18.21 -21.02 7.92
N LEU A 340 -17.43 -20.04 8.41
CA LEU A 340 -16.79 -20.11 9.74
C LEU A 340 -17.84 -20.26 10.86
N ALA A 341 -18.90 -19.45 10.81
CA ALA A 341 -19.99 -19.49 11.79
C ALA A 341 -20.70 -20.85 11.80
N SER A 342 -20.93 -21.47 10.64
CA SER A 342 -21.54 -22.81 10.52
C SER A 342 -20.71 -23.92 11.15
N ARG A 343 -19.41 -23.68 11.37
CA ARG A 343 -18.45 -24.59 12.02
C ARG A 343 -18.15 -24.20 13.48
N ASN A 344 -18.88 -23.22 14.03
CA ASN A 344 -18.63 -22.66 15.37
C ASN A 344 -17.21 -22.11 15.56
N ILE A 345 -16.57 -21.60 14.50
CA ILE A 345 -15.26 -20.96 14.55
C ILE A 345 -15.47 -19.49 14.90
N LYS A 346 -14.80 -19.03 15.96
CA LYS A 346 -14.89 -17.64 16.41
C LYS A 346 -14.05 -16.72 15.52
N PHE A 347 -14.58 -15.57 15.17
CA PHE A 347 -13.89 -14.50 14.46
C PHE A 347 -14.47 -13.13 14.84
N GLU A 348 -13.69 -12.07 14.66
CA GLU A 348 -14.15 -10.69 14.69
C GLU A 348 -14.45 -10.23 13.26
N SER A 349 -15.59 -9.58 13.05
CA SER A 349 -16.02 -9.11 11.75
C SER A 349 -16.08 -7.59 11.72
N VAL A 350 -15.35 -6.98 10.81
CA VAL A 350 -15.34 -5.53 10.60
C VAL A 350 -15.77 -5.21 9.17
N GLU A 351 -16.78 -4.35 9.02
CA GLU A 351 -17.20 -3.83 7.73
C GLU A 351 -17.05 -2.30 7.75
N THR A 352 -15.97 -1.83 7.12
CA THR A 352 -15.58 -0.41 7.08
C THR A 352 -16.30 0.29 5.95
N GLU A 353 -16.71 1.55 6.13
CA GLU A 353 -17.23 2.37 5.03
C GLU A 353 -16.17 2.54 3.93
N GLY A 354 -16.55 2.31 2.69
CA GLY A 354 -15.72 2.43 1.50
C GLY A 354 -15.56 1.14 0.71
N ALA A 355 -14.90 1.26 -0.44
CA ALA A 355 -14.70 0.22 -1.44
C ALA A 355 -13.36 -0.51 -1.27
N HIS A 356 -12.84 -1.09 -2.34
CA HIS A 356 -11.55 -1.80 -2.40
C HIS A 356 -10.40 -0.78 -2.55
N THR A 357 -10.08 -0.02 -1.51
CA THR A 357 -9.17 1.15 -1.58
C THR A 357 -8.21 1.23 -0.40
N TRP A 358 -7.07 1.92 -0.62
CA TRP A 358 -6.06 2.13 0.42
C TRP A 358 -6.57 2.94 1.61
N GLN A 359 -7.55 3.84 1.43
CA GLN A 359 -8.19 4.58 2.52
C GLN A 359 -8.90 3.64 3.51
N VAL A 360 -9.55 2.57 3.01
CA VAL A 360 -10.18 1.54 3.85
C VAL A 360 -9.12 0.74 4.59
N TRP A 361 -8.07 0.29 3.91
CA TRP A 361 -7.04 -0.56 4.52
C TRP A 361 -6.16 0.16 5.54
N ARG A 362 -5.89 1.46 5.37
CA ARG A 362 -5.22 2.28 6.40
C ARG A 362 -6.02 2.34 7.70
N ARG A 363 -7.34 2.58 7.60
CA ARG A 363 -8.24 2.56 8.76
C ARG A 363 -8.26 1.19 9.41
N ASN A 364 -8.39 0.15 8.60
CA ASN A 364 -8.38 -1.23 9.09
C ASN A 364 -7.06 -1.59 9.80
N LEU A 365 -5.90 -1.18 9.27
CA LEU A 365 -4.62 -1.39 9.95
C LEU A 365 -4.54 -0.61 11.27
N THR A 366 -5.05 0.62 11.30
CA THR A 366 -5.10 1.46 12.51
C THR A 366 -5.94 0.80 13.60
N ASP A 367 -7.04 0.15 13.25
CA ASP A 367 -7.93 -0.56 14.18
C ASP A 367 -7.37 -1.92 14.60
N LEU A 368 -6.68 -2.63 13.71
CA LEU A 368 -6.10 -3.94 13.94
C LEU A 368 -4.90 -3.90 14.89
N VAL A 369 -3.94 -3.00 14.64
CA VAL A 369 -2.65 -2.97 15.35
C VAL A 369 -2.81 -2.94 16.89
N PRO A 370 -3.76 -2.19 17.48
CA PRO A 370 -4.02 -2.23 18.93
C PRO A 370 -4.50 -3.58 19.47
N LEU A 371 -4.99 -4.48 18.64
CA LEU A 371 -5.51 -5.78 19.04
C LEU A 371 -4.44 -6.87 19.09
N LEU A 372 -3.32 -6.66 18.38
CA LEU A 372 -2.27 -7.67 18.23
C LEU A 372 -1.42 -7.84 19.49
N PHE A 373 -1.04 -9.09 19.77
CA PHE A 373 -0.08 -9.48 20.79
C PHE A 373 -0.47 -9.10 22.24
N LYS A 374 -1.77 -9.04 22.51
CA LYS A 374 -2.31 -8.77 23.87
C LYS A 374 -2.13 -9.94 24.81
#